data_4501dcc8258c2c79aa95bbeff4279cec
#
_entry.id   4501dcc8258c2c79aa95bbeff4279cec
#
_cell.length_a   1.000
_cell.length_b   1.000
_cell.length_c   1.000
_cell.angle_alpha   90.00
_cell.angle_beta   90.00
_cell.angle_gamma   90.00
#
_symmetry.space_group_name_H-M   'P 1'
#
loop_
_entity.id
_entity.type
_entity.pdbx_description
1 polymer ?
#
loop_
_entity_poly.entity_id
_entity_poly.type
_entity_poly.pdbx_seq_one_letter_code
_entity_poly.pdbx_strand_id
1 'polypeptide(L)'
;MNRKISVGMAVSIVILAMTVTFSITMLVAMRLFDSTVSSVKEKESMYNKIAEVDRYVRSNDYYTIDETTLYDRLTAGYLLGTGDKYARYYTAQGYTDLMNTQNGTLMGIGVELAIDQSGYAKVTKVYDDSPAHEAGITVGDYLTAVDGTDIKNLTGVEAVQTKLRGESGTTVNVTWLDSEATEHTADLTHSGYNTTTVDYEMLQDNVGYIRVRQFDGSTPSELDYALRSLNAGGAVSFVFDLRDNGGGILDDAISCIDLIVPEGTVAYAEDKNGNRTALGSSTGDSIITQPLVCLVNGNTASAAELFASSLRTMSGARLVGTTTMGKGTIQSSPQRLSDGSAVVVTVAKLLCGDGTSFDGTGLTVDVDRTLTADEQTAYYDYTTSTDPQIQRAVATAQQMTGTTTVSGVNEADSTADSAAAAAAAPAEGEAESAAEGEAASGSEPAASSEPAASSEGAGE
;
A
#
# COMPACT_ATOMS: atom_id res chain seq x y z
N MET A 1 12.36 -54.91 46.43
CA MET A 1 12.32 -56.15 45.57
C MET A 1 13.03 -55.85 44.26
N ASN A 2 14.33 -56.17 44.11
CA ASN A 2 15.06 -56.07 42.83
C ASN A 2 14.68 -57.23 41.95
N ARG A 3 13.76 -57.08 41.02
CA ARG A 3 13.53 -58.13 40.00
C ARG A 3 14.68 -58.08 38.99
N LYS A 4 15.56 -59.02 39.03
CA LYS A 4 16.62 -59.17 38.01
C LYS A 4 15.97 -59.65 36.71
N ILE A 5 16.06 -58.75 35.66
CA ILE A 5 15.61 -59.12 34.33
C ILE A 5 16.53 -60.19 33.78
N SER A 6 16.02 -61.31 33.21
CA SER A 6 16.84 -62.28 32.56
C SER A 6 17.54 -61.71 31.33
N VAL A 7 18.76 -62.15 31.03
CA VAL A 7 19.53 -61.74 29.88
C VAL A 7 18.72 -61.85 28.56
N GLY A 8 17.98 -62.99 28.42
CA GLY A 8 17.11 -63.20 27.26
C GLY A 8 16.00 -62.19 27.14
N MET A 9 15.37 -61.73 28.26
CA MET A 9 14.34 -60.75 28.27
C MET A 9 14.90 -59.36 27.93
N ALA A 10 16.11 -59.04 28.40
CA ALA A 10 16.79 -57.76 28.06
C ALA A 10 17.12 -57.71 26.57
N VAL A 11 17.65 -58.78 25.98
CA VAL A 11 17.95 -58.90 24.55
C VAL A 11 16.66 -58.74 23.70
N SER A 12 15.55 -59.37 24.11
CA SER A 12 14.27 -59.30 23.40
C SER A 12 13.71 -57.84 23.41
N ILE A 13 13.84 -57.11 24.54
CA ILE A 13 13.44 -55.70 24.66
C ILE A 13 14.28 -54.80 23.75
N VAL A 14 15.60 -55.03 23.69
CA VAL A 14 16.50 -54.29 22.80
C VAL A 14 16.15 -54.51 21.33
N ILE A 15 15.94 -55.77 20.92
CA ILE A 15 15.54 -56.08 19.55
C ILE A 15 14.19 -55.42 19.20
N LEU A 16 13.21 -55.47 20.09
CA LEU A 16 11.92 -54.84 19.88
C LEU A 16 12.06 -53.31 19.75
N ALA A 17 12.84 -52.69 20.63
CA ALA A 17 13.11 -51.26 20.57
C ALA A 17 13.80 -50.88 19.24
N MET A 18 14.81 -51.63 18.82
CA MET A 18 15.49 -51.39 17.54
C MET A 18 14.54 -51.53 16.35
N THR A 19 13.67 -52.54 16.34
CA THR A 19 12.69 -52.76 15.26
C THR A 19 11.69 -51.62 15.19
N VAL A 20 11.17 -51.17 16.34
CA VAL A 20 10.23 -50.03 16.41
C VAL A 20 10.91 -48.74 15.94
N THR A 21 12.12 -48.48 16.43
CA THR A 21 12.88 -47.27 16.03
C THR A 21 13.15 -47.28 14.53
N PHE A 22 13.62 -48.42 13.99
CA PHE A 22 13.86 -48.59 12.55
C PHE A 22 12.59 -48.35 11.74
N SER A 23 11.46 -48.95 12.15
CA SER A 23 10.18 -48.78 11.46
C SER A 23 9.70 -47.31 11.45
N ILE A 24 9.81 -46.62 12.59
CA ILE A 24 9.45 -45.19 12.69
C ILE A 24 10.38 -44.35 11.81
N THR A 25 11.69 -44.58 11.91
CA THR A 25 12.67 -43.83 11.09
C THR A 25 12.42 -44.04 9.60
N MET A 26 12.13 -45.30 9.18
CA MET A 26 11.83 -45.62 7.80
C MET A 26 10.54 -44.95 7.30
N LEU A 27 9.48 -44.93 8.12
CA LEU A 27 8.24 -44.25 7.78
C LEU A 27 8.43 -42.72 7.64
N VAL A 28 9.20 -42.10 8.53
CA VAL A 28 9.53 -40.69 8.45
C VAL A 28 10.38 -40.39 7.21
N ALA A 29 11.40 -41.23 6.96
CA ALA A 29 12.25 -41.11 5.79
C ALA A 29 11.45 -41.25 4.48
N MET A 30 10.54 -42.21 4.40
CA MET A 30 9.66 -42.40 3.24
C MET A 30 8.77 -41.17 3.03
N ARG A 31 8.12 -40.64 4.07
CA ARG A 31 7.29 -39.41 3.94
C ARG A 31 8.09 -38.21 3.46
N LEU A 32 9.28 -38.00 4.02
CA LEU A 32 10.17 -36.93 3.59
C LEU A 32 10.63 -37.13 2.15
N PHE A 33 10.96 -38.36 1.77
CA PHE A 33 11.35 -38.68 0.39
C PHE A 33 10.20 -38.46 -0.59
N ASP A 34 8.99 -38.94 -0.29
CA ASP A 34 7.82 -38.78 -1.16
C ASP A 34 7.46 -37.30 -1.33
N SER A 35 7.52 -36.50 -0.27
CA SER A 35 7.26 -35.04 -0.36
C SER A 35 8.33 -34.35 -1.20
N THR A 36 9.60 -34.74 -1.06
CA THR A 36 10.71 -34.19 -1.84
C THR A 36 10.60 -34.57 -3.31
N VAL A 37 10.30 -35.85 -3.62
CA VAL A 37 10.14 -36.35 -5.00
C VAL A 37 8.94 -35.71 -5.71
N SER A 38 7.81 -35.57 -5.01
CA SER A 38 6.64 -34.89 -5.56
C SER A 38 6.96 -33.43 -5.94
N SER A 39 7.59 -32.69 -5.03
CA SER A 39 8.06 -31.32 -5.26
C SER A 39 9.06 -31.22 -6.42
N VAL A 40 9.94 -32.21 -6.59
CA VAL A 40 10.90 -32.26 -7.71
C VAL A 40 10.17 -32.49 -9.04
N LYS A 41 9.17 -33.36 -9.11
CA LYS A 41 8.40 -33.61 -10.34
C LYS A 41 7.62 -32.37 -10.81
N GLU A 42 6.99 -31.64 -9.90
CA GLU A 42 6.29 -30.41 -10.24
C GLU A 42 7.25 -29.35 -10.77
N LYS A 43 8.38 -29.16 -10.10
CA LYS A 43 9.43 -28.24 -10.53
C LYS A 43 10.05 -28.66 -11.86
N GLU A 44 10.29 -29.94 -12.06
CA GLU A 44 10.83 -30.49 -13.31
C GLU A 44 9.91 -30.17 -14.50
N SER A 45 8.60 -30.33 -14.35
CA SER A 45 7.64 -30.00 -15.42
C SER A 45 7.70 -28.54 -15.80
N MET A 46 7.76 -27.62 -14.81
CA MET A 46 7.89 -26.19 -15.05
C MET A 46 9.20 -25.85 -15.75
N TYR A 47 10.33 -26.36 -15.24
CA TYR A 47 11.64 -26.08 -15.84
C TYR A 47 11.76 -26.66 -17.25
N ASN A 48 11.22 -27.85 -17.51
CA ASN A 48 11.21 -28.46 -18.84
C ASN A 48 10.43 -27.60 -19.85
N LYS A 49 9.27 -27.07 -19.44
CA LYS A 49 8.48 -26.18 -20.29
C LYS A 49 9.23 -24.88 -20.61
N ILE A 50 9.86 -24.25 -19.62
CA ILE A 50 10.69 -23.05 -19.83
C ILE A 50 11.86 -23.36 -20.76
N ALA A 51 12.57 -24.49 -20.54
CA ALA A 51 13.70 -24.90 -21.38
C ALA A 51 13.28 -25.23 -22.82
N GLU A 52 12.07 -25.73 -23.06
CA GLU A 52 11.53 -25.96 -24.41
C GLU A 52 11.28 -24.62 -25.12
N VAL A 53 10.66 -23.64 -24.43
CA VAL A 53 10.42 -22.31 -24.98
C VAL A 53 11.75 -21.62 -25.26
N ASP A 54 12.70 -21.65 -24.32
CA ASP A 54 14.02 -21.04 -24.48
C ASP A 54 14.77 -21.58 -25.71
N ARG A 55 14.78 -22.92 -25.86
CA ARG A 55 15.41 -23.57 -27.01
C ARG A 55 14.77 -23.12 -28.35
N TYR A 56 13.45 -23.07 -28.40
CA TYR A 56 12.72 -22.66 -29.60
C TYR A 56 13.02 -21.19 -29.95
N VAL A 57 12.94 -20.29 -28.98
CA VAL A 57 13.20 -18.86 -29.16
C VAL A 57 14.61 -18.65 -29.61
N ARG A 58 15.62 -19.18 -28.91
CA ARG A 58 17.04 -19.01 -29.27
C ARG A 58 17.41 -19.56 -30.66
N SER A 59 16.63 -20.54 -31.16
CA SER A 59 16.86 -21.14 -32.47
C SER A 59 16.18 -20.41 -33.62
N ASN A 60 15.14 -19.62 -33.34
CA ASN A 60 14.26 -19.10 -34.40
C ASN A 60 14.01 -17.59 -34.31
N ASP A 61 14.30 -16.93 -33.18
CA ASP A 61 14.05 -15.49 -33.02
C ASP A 61 15.02 -14.70 -33.91
N TYR A 62 14.50 -13.69 -34.55
CA TYR A 62 15.25 -12.77 -35.40
C TYR A 62 16.08 -11.77 -34.58
N TYR A 63 15.62 -11.45 -33.37
CA TYR A 63 16.25 -10.45 -32.51
C TYR A 63 17.32 -11.04 -31.59
N THR A 64 18.29 -10.21 -31.21
CA THR A 64 19.26 -10.57 -30.18
C THR A 64 18.61 -10.52 -28.84
N ILE A 65 18.75 -11.58 -28.04
CA ILE A 65 18.21 -11.68 -26.70
C ILE A 65 19.12 -10.93 -25.73
N ASP A 66 18.54 -9.97 -24.98
CA ASP A 66 19.18 -9.39 -23.82
C ASP A 66 18.89 -10.31 -22.62
N GLU A 67 19.92 -10.97 -22.12
CA GLU A 67 19.82 -11.97 -21.05
C GLU A 67 19.34 -11.34 -19.74
N THR A 68 19.78 -10.14 -19.40
CA THR A 68 19.39 -9.45 -18.17
C THR A 68 17.90 -9.13 -18.19
N THR A 69 17.42 -8.50 -19.25
CA THR A 69 16.02 -8.21 -19.45
C THR A 69 15.15 -9.48 -19.47
N LEU A 70 15.65 -10.55 -20.10
CA LEU A 70 14.96 -11.84 -20.14
C LEU A 70 14.77 -12.42 -18.72
N TYR A 71 15.83 -12.44 -17.90
CA TYR A 71 15.78 -12.99 -16.55
C TYR A 71 14.89 -12.15 -15.62
N ASP A 72 14.96 -10.82 -15.70
CA ASP A 72 14.12 -9.91 -14.95
C ASP A 72 12.63 -10.14 -15.27
N ARG A 73 12.29 -10.22 -16.56
CA ARG A 73 10.91 -10.44 -17.00
C ARG A 73 10.41 -11.85 -16.70
N LEU A 74 11.27 -12.87 -16.76
CA LEU A 74 10.93 -14.23 -16.40
C LEU A 74 10.61 -14.32 -14.90
N THR A 75 11.42 -13.71 -14.04
CA THR A 75 11.22 -13.68 -12.60
C THR A 75 9.96 -12.90 -12.23
N ALA A 76 9.75 -11.73 -12.82
CA ALA A 76 8.53 -10.95 -12.65
C ALA A 76 7.29 -11.73 -13.11
N GLY A 77 7.37 -12.42 -14.26
CA GLY A 77 6.30 -13.27 -14.79
C GLY A 77 5.98 -14.46 -13.90
N TYR A 78 6.99 -15.06 -13.26
CA TYR A 78 6.79 -16.11 -12.27
C TYR A 78 5.94 -15.62 -11.08
N LEU A 79 6.30 -14.47 -10.51
CA LEU A 79 5.54 -13.87 -9.40
C LEU A 79 4.11 -13.54 -9.82
N LEU A 80 3.94 -12.93 -10.99
CA LEU A 80 2.61 -12.62 -11.53
C LEU A 80 1.75 -13.90 -11.67
N GLY A 81 2.37 -15.01 -12.09
CA GLY A 81 1.74 -16.32 -12.24
C GLY A 81 1.30 -16.97 -10.92
N THR A 82 1.77 -16.50 -9.77
CA THR A 82 1.35 -17.01 -8.44
C THR A 82 -0.06 -16.56 -8.04
N GLY A 83 -0.58 -15.49 -8.69
CA GLY A 83 -1.86 -14.86 -8.33
C GLY A 83 -1.78 -13.92 -7.13
N ASP A 84 -0.62 -13.76 -6.51
CA ASP A 84 -0.41 -12.77 -5.45
C ASP A 84 -0.30 -11.37 -6.08
N LYS A 85 -1.38 -10.58 -5.97
CA LYS A 85 -1.46 -9.23 -6.54
C LYS A 85 -0.46 -8.23 -5.95
N TYR A 86 0.10 -8.54 -4.79
CA TYR A 86 1.07 -7.70 -4.09
C TYR A 86 2.50 -8.22 -4.17
N ALA A 87 2.73 -9.41 -4.75
CA ALA A 87 4.08 -9.88 -5.02
C ALA A 87 4.79 -8.93 -6.00
N ARG A 88 6.05 -8.64 -5.74
CA ARG A 88 6.88 -7.74 -6.54
C ARG A 88 8.26 -8.32 -6.75
N TYR A 89 8.77 -8.13 -7.95
CA TYR A 89 10.17 -8.31 -8.30
C TYR A 89 10.81 -6.94 -8.44
N TYR A 90 11.96 -6.78 -7.85
CA TYR A 90 12.80 -5.59 -7.99
C TYR A 90 14.10 -5.99 -8.64
N THR A 91 14.49 -5.32 -9.72
CA THR A 91 15.86 -5.40 -10.28
C THR A 91 16.87 -4.99 -9.21
N ALA A 92 18.16 -5.24 -9.41
CA ALA A 92 19.19 -4.82 -8.45
C ALA A 92 19.15 -3.31 -8.18
N GLN A 93 18.93 -2.49 -9.21
CA GLN A 93 18.75 -1.04 -9.06
C GLN A 93 17.43 -0.73 -8.33
N GLY A 94 16.30 -1.31 -8.76
CA GLY A 94 15.01 -1.09 -8.11
C GLY A 94 14.99 -1.51 -6.64
N TYR A 95 15.79 -2.51 -6.26
CA TYR A 95 15.95 -2.86 -4.84
C TYR A 95 16.72 -1.79 -4.07
N THR A 96 17.78 -1.24 -4.67
CA THR A 96 18.53 -0.13 -4.06
C THR A 96 17.64 1.09 -3.86
N ASP A 97 16.84 1.45 -4.87
CA ASP A 97 15.89 2.56 -4.82
C ASP A 97 14.81 2.34 -3.74
N LEU A 98 14.30 1.11 -3.63
CA LEU A 98 13.36 0.74 -2.56
C LEU A 98 13.97 0.96 -1.18
N MET A 99 15.20 0.49 -0.95
CA MET A 99 15.88 0.65 0.34
C MET A 99 16.15 2.12 0.67
N ASN A 100 16.55 2.92 -0.33
CA ASN A 100 16.73 4.37 -0.14
C ASN A 100 15.41 5.04 0.25
N THR A 101 14.31 4.72 -0.46
CA THR A 101 12.97 5.25 -0.15
C THR A 101 12.53 4.87 1.26
N GLN A 102 12.77 3.63 1.68
CA GLN A 102 12.44 3.19 3.05
C GLN A 102 13.25 3.93 4.14
N ASN A 103 14.42 4.42 3.79
CA ASN A 103 15.24 5.24 4.68
C ASN A 103 14.94 6.74 4.59
N GLY A 104 13.86 7.14 3.92
CA GLY A 104 13.48 8.55 3.77
C GLY A 104 14.34 9.32 2.76
N THR A 105 15.11 8.63 1.92
CA THR A 105 15.94 9.26 0.87
C THR A 105 15.40 8.85 -0.50
N LEU A 106 14.93 9.80 -1.29
CA LEU A 106 14.56 9.56 -2.69
C LEU A 106 15.67 9.98 -3.63
N MET A 107 15.77 9.26 -4.77
CA MET A 107 16.69 9.61 -5.86
C MET A 107 15.90 10.26 -6.99
N GLY A 108 16.37 11.40 -7.42
CA GLY A 108 15.73 12.13 -8.53
C GLY A 108 16.02 13.62 -8.51
N ILE A 109 15.07 14.41 -9.01
CA ILE A 109 15.16 15.88 -9.00
C ILE A 109 14.41 16.56 -7.86
N GLY A 110 13.59 15.82 -7.10
CA GLY A 110 12.92 16.30 -5.87
C GLY A 110 11.69 17.17 -6.08
N VAL A 111 10.74 16.71 -6.93
CA VAL A 111 9.44 17.34 -7.12
C VAL A 111 8.28 16.35 -7.03
N GLU A 112 7.14 16.78 -6.50
CA GLU A 112 5.84 16.13 -6.70
C GLU A 112 5.08 16.87 -7.80
N LEU A 113 4.36 16.12 -8.64
CA LEU A 113 3.70 16.64 -9.83
C LEU A 113 2.24 16.21 -9.89
N ALA A 114 1.41 17.06 -10.46
CA ALA A 114 0.07 16.74 -10.90
C ALA A 114 -0.14 17.23 -12.34
N ILE A 115 -0.87 16.47 -13.17
CA ILE A 115 -1.25 16.95 -14.49
C ILE A 115 -2.49 17.82 -14.32
N ASP A 116 -2.41 19.06 -14.80
CA ASP A 116 -3.53 19.99 -14.75
C ASP A 116 -4.31 20.03 -16.10
N GLN A 117 -5.31 20.88 -16.16
CA GLN A 117 -6.16 21.04 -17.36
C GLN A 117 -5.40 21.56 -18.60
N SER A 118 -4.22 22.19 -18.43
CA SER A 118 -3.37 22.62 -19.54
C SER A 118 -2.67 21.46 -20.23
N GLY A 119 -2.64 20.30 -19.56
CA GLY A 119 -1.91 19.10 -19.96
C GLY A 119 -0.42 19.13 -19.58
N TYR A 120 0.04 20.18 -18.89
CA TYR A 120 1.38 20.24 -18.31
C TYR A 120 1.41 19.70 -16.88
N ALA A 121 2.61 19.37 -16.38
CA ALA A 121 2.79 18.89 -15.03
C ALA A 121 3.04 20.06 -14.07
N LYS A 122 2.01 20.39 -13.27
CA LYS A 122 2.10 21.38 -12.20
C LYS A 122 2.93 20.82 -11.05
N VAL A 123 3.89 21.59 -10.56
CA VAL A 123 4.69 21.30 -9.38
C VAL A 123 3.84 21.53 -8.14
N THR A 124 3.56 20.46 -7.40
CA THR A 124 2.74 20.50 -6.17
C THR A 124 3.59 20.50 -4.90
N LYS A 125 4.84 20.03 -4.98
CA LYS A 125 5.83 20.10 -3.92
C LYS A 125 7.24 20.14 -4.51
N VAL A 126 8.14 20.87 -3.86
CA VAL A 126 9.58 20.83 -4.09
C VAL A 126 10.23 20.48 -2.76
N TYR A 127 11.10 19.48 -2.77
CA TYR A 127 11.82 19.06 -1.57
C TYR A 127 13.05 19.93 -1.36
N ASP A 128 13.28 20.29 -0.11
CA ASP A 128 14.50 21.00 0.29
C ASP A 128 15.75 20.16 -0.04
N ASP A 129 16.88 20.82 -0.31
CA ASP A 129 18.15 20.18 -0.68
C ASP A 129 18.07 19.28 -1.94
N SER A 130 17.04 19.47 -2.80
CA SER A 130 16.86 18.73 -4.04
C SER A 130 17.42 19.49 -5.26
N PRO A 131 17.77 18.79 -6.36
CA PRO A 131 18.21 19.44 -7.59
C PRO A 131 17.21 20.45 -8.17
N ALA A 132 15.91 20.20 -8.02
CA ALA A 132 14.86 21.14 -8.45
C ALA A 132 14.85 22.41 -7.60
N HIS A 133 15.01 22.29 -6.28
CA HIS A 133 15.11 23.44 -5.37
C HIS A 133 16.36 24.29 -5.69
N GLU A 134 17.52 23.65 -5.91
CA GLU A 134 18.75 24.34 -6.29
C GLU A 134 18.62 25.06 -7.64
N ALA A 135 17.83 24.52 -8.57
CA ALA A 135 17.56 25.12 -9.88
C ALA A 135 16.53 26.27 -9.82
N GLY A 136 15.89 26.49 -8.65
CA GLY A 136 14.88 27.54 -8.45
C GLY A 136 13.48 27.16 -8.91
N ILE A 137 13.17 25.88 -9.13
CA ILE A 137 11.82 25.39 -9.35
C ILE A 137 11.03 25.56 -8.06
N THR A 138 9.80 26.09 -8.16
CA THR A 138 8.94 26.38 -7.01
C THR A 138 7.57 25.73 -7.16
N VAL A 139 6.86 25.60 -6.03
CA VAL A 139 5.47 25.11 -6.04
C VAL A 139 4.60 26.05 -6.86
N GLY A 140 3.83 25.49 -7.78
CA GLY A 140 2.98 26.24 -8.72
C GLY A 140 3.57 26.37 -10.12
N ASP A 141 4.87 26.13 -10.31
CA ASP A 141 5.49 26.08 -11.63
C ASP A 141 4.94 24.94 -12.47
N TYR A 142 5.12 25.02 -13.79
CA TYR A 142 4.65 24.01 -14.74
C TYR A 142 5.82 23.42 -15.51
N LEU A 143 6.13 22.14 -15.32
CA LEU A 143 7.06 21.45 -16.20
C LEU A 143 6.41 21.26 -17.57
N THR A 144 7.11 21.69 -18.63
CA THR A 144 6.62 21.66 -20.00
C THR A 144 7.32 20.64 -20.88
N ALA A 145 8.60 20.37 -20.62
CA ALA A 145 9.34 19.34 -21.33
C ALA A 145 10.37 18.63 -20.44
N VAL A 146 10.66 17.36 -20.77
CA VAL A 146 11.73 16.54 -20.15
C VAL A 146 12.54 15.89 -21.27
N ASP A 147 13.86 16.12 -21.28
CA ASP A 147 14.79 15.68 -22.36
C ASP A 147 14.27 16.03 -23.75
N GLY A 148 13.77 17.27 -23.92
CA GLY A 148 13.18 17.75 -25.15
C GLY A 148 11.85 17.12 -25.56
N THR A 149 11.29 16.24 -24.73
CA THR A 149 9.95 15.68 -24.96
C THR A 149 8.91 16.54 -24.28
N ASP A 150 7.98 17.12 -25.05
CA ASP A 150 6.83 17.87 -24.50
C ASP A 150 5.97 16.94 -23.61
N ILE A 151 5.67 17.41 -22.39
CA ILE A 151 4.89 16.65 -21.40
C ILE A 151 3.50 16.29 -21.89
N LYS A 152 2.87 17.13 -22.73
CA LYS A 152 1.55 16.83 -23.35
C LYS A 152 1.55 15.58 -24.22
N ASN A 153 2.72 15.12 -24.66
CA ASN A 153 2.88 13.88 -25.41
C ASN A 153 3.01 12.65 -24.50
N LEU A 154 3.03 12.84 -23.18
CA LEU A 154 3.13 11.78 -22.19
C LEU A 154 1.73 11.47 -21.60
N THR A 155 1.48 10.20 -21.33
CA THR A 155 0.16 9.77 -20.79
C THR A 155 0.21 9.74 -19.26
N GLY A 156 -0.23 10.84 -18.64
CA GLY A 156 -0.36 10.95 -17.19
C GLY A 156 0.94 11.29 -16.45
N VAL A 157 0.80 11.59 -15.17
CA VAL A 157 1.91 12.01 -14.31
C VAL A 157 3.00 10.94 -14.15
N GLU A 158 2.62 9.66 -14.17
CA GLU A 158 3.55 8.54 -14.00
C GLU A 158 4.55 8.45 -15.17
N ALA A 159 4.11 8.73 -16.39
CA ALA A 159 5.01 8.79 -17.55
C ALA A 159 6.01 9.95 -17.44
N VAL A 160 5.58 11.10 -16.91
CA VAL A 160 6.47 12.23 -16.62
C VAL A 160 7.48 11.85 -15.53
N GLN A 161 7.01 11.30 -14.42
CA GLN A 161 7.88 10.86 -13.33
C GLN A 161 8.90 9.81 -13.78
N THR A 162 8.50 8.89 -14.66
CA THR A 162 9.41 7.88 -15.22
C THR A 162 10.55 8.52 -16.03
N LYS A 163 10.26 9.59 -16.78
CA LYS A 163 11.30 10.33 -17.51
C LYS A 163 12.20 11.17 -16.61
N LEU A 164 11.67 11.63 -15.47
CA LEU A 164 12.42 12.42 -14.48
C LEU A 164 13.28 11.55 -13.55
N ARG A 165 13.12 10.23 -13.58
CA ARG A 165 13.96 9.31 -12.79
C ARG A 165 15.29 9.06 -13.49
N GLY A 166 16.33 8.87 -12.68
CA GLY A 166 17.67 8.53 -13.16
C GLY A 166 18.56 8.05 -12.04
N GLU A 167 19.67 7.44 -12.40
CA GLU A 167 20.70 7.03 -11.45
C GLU A 167 21.42 8.26 -10.88
N SER A 168 21.91 8.15 -9.63
CA SER A 168 22.69 9.22 -9.00
C SER A 168 23.86 9.66 -9.89
N GLY A 169 23.99 10.98 -10.07
CA GLY A 169 25.02 11.59 -10.90
C GLY A 169 24.70 11.67 -12.39
N THR A 170 23.60 11.05 -12.88
CA THR A 170 23.11 11.28 -14.24
C THR A 170 22.34 12.60 -14.32
N THR A 171 22.14 13.13 -15.51
CA THR A 171 21.45 14.40 -15.73
C THR A 171 20.18 14.21 -16.53
N VAL A 172 19.17 15.03 -16.25
CA VAL A 172 17.93 15.17 -17.02
C VAL A 172 17.74 16.65 -17.39
N ASN A 173 17.43 16.93 -18.63
CA ASN A 173 17.11 18.28 -19.08
C ASN A 173 15.63 18.58 -18.81
N VAL A 174 15.34 19.62 -18.03
CA VAL A 174 13.98 20.02 -17.66
C VAL A 174 13.70 21.43 -18.13
N THR A 175 12.54 21.60 -18.79
CA THR A 175 12.00 22.92 -19.14
C THR A 175 10.72 23.18 -18.35
N TRP A 176 10.62 24.37 -17.75
CA TRP A 176 9.44 24.76 -16.96
C TRP A 176 9.05 26.22 -17.15
N LEU A 177 7.80 26.54 -16.84
CA LEU A 177 7.28 27.89 -16.75
C LEU A 177 7.13 28.24 -15.27
N ASP A 178 7.62 29.40 -14.87
CA ASP A 178 7.40 29.95 -13.53
C ASP A 178 6.01 30.62 -13.40
N SER A 179 5.71 31.20 -12.24
CA SER A 179 4.45 31.87 -11.96
C SER A 179 4.18 33.10 -12.82
N GLU A 180 5.22 33.67 -13.47
CA GLU A 180 5.14 34.81 -14.42
C GLU A 180 5.07 34.32 -15.87
N ALA A 181 4.94 33.01 -16.10
CA ALA A 181 4.98 32.34 -17.40
C ALA A 181 6.32 32.55 -18.15
N THR A 182 7.40 32.80 -17.43
CA THR A 182 8.75 32.82 -18.00
C THR A 182 9.26 31.40 -18.15
N GLU A 183 9.79 31.11 -19.35
CA GLU A 183 10.37 29.78 -19.63
C GLU A 183 11.81 29.68 -19.13
N HIS A 184 12.09 28.62 -18.41
CA HIS A 184 13.39 28.24 -17.90
C HIS A 184 13.77 26.84 -18.41
N THR A 185 15.06 26.59 -18.61
CA THR A 185 15.58 25.28 -18.96
C THR A 185 16.90 25.05 -18.22
N ALA A 186 17.05 23.88 -17.61
CA ALA A 186 18.29 23.48 -16.93
C ALA A 186 18.53 21.96 -17.02
N ASP A 187 19.81 21.58 -16.97
CA ASP A 187 20.23 20.22 -16.75
C ASP A 187 20.31 19.96 -15.25
N LEU A 188 19.44 19.10 -14.73
CA LEU A 188 19.38 18.75 -13.33
C LEU A 188 20.09 17.42 -13.10
N THR A 189 21.02 17.40 -12.13
CA THR A 189 21.74 16.16 -11.78
C THR A 189 20.95 15.40 -10.75
N HIS A 190 20.61 14.14 -11.02
CA HIS A 190 19.94 13.29 -10.05
C HIS A 190 20.80 13.09 -8.80
N SER A 191 20.25 13.40 -7.66
CA SER A 191 20.88 13.20 -6.35
C SER A 191 19.89 12.65 -5.34
N GLY A 192 20.40 12.17 -4.20
CA GLY A 192 19.57 11.84 -3.04
C GLY A 192 19.11 13.12 -2.36
N TYR A 193 17.81 13.19 -2.05
CA TYR A 193 17.23 14.26 -1.24
C TYR A 193 16.36 13.64 -0.16
N ASN A 194 16.27 14.31 0.99
CA ASN A 194 15.47 13.84 2.10
C ASN A 194 14.00 14.20 1.86
N THR A 195 13.13 13.22 2.13
CA THR A 195 11.69 13.45 2.08
C THR A 195 11.19 13.78 3.48
N THR A 196 10.35 14.81 3.57
CA THR A 196 9.51 15.00 4.76
C THR A 196 8.21 14.26 4.53
N THR A 197 7.88 13.37 5.47
CA THR A 197 6.65 12.57 5.40
C THR A 197 5.52 13.18 6.21
N VAL A 198 5.83 14.14 7.10
CA VAL A 198 4.87 14.81 7.97
C VAL A 198 4.90 16.31 7.75
N ASP A 199 3.81 16.86 7.23
CA ASP A 199 3.56 18.32 7.24
C ASP A 199 2.59 18.63 8.38
N TYR A 200 2.75 19.77 9.05
CA TYR A 200 1.84 20.18 10.14
C TYR A 200 1.67 21.68 10.23
N GLU A 201 0.49 22.09 10.66
CA GLU A 201 0.19 23.50 10.95
C GLU A 201 -0.92 23.63 12.01
N MET A 202 -0.98 24.79 12.66
CA MET A 202 -2.10 25.15 13.52
C MET A 202 -3.17 25.85 12.71
N LEU A 203 -4.33 25.21 12.55
CA LEU A 203 -5.49 25.81 11.88
C LEU A 203 -6.27 26.73 12.82
N GLN A 204 -7.33 27.36 12.29
CA GLN A 204 -8.27 28.17 13.08
C GLN A 204 -8.86 27.36 14.24
N ASP A 205 -9.26 28.05 15.29
CA ASP A 205 -9.84 27.46 16.51
C ASP A 205 -8.92 26.44 17.21
N ASN A 206 -7.61 26.61 17.05
CA ASN A 206 -6.57 25.77 17.64
C ASN A 206 -6.70 24.27 17.28
N VAL A 207 -7.08 23.98 16.05
CA VAL A 207 -7.07 22.62 15.53
C VAL A 207 -5.67 22.32 14.98
N GLY A 208 -4.97 21.33 15.53
CA GLY A 208 -3.70 20.84 15.01
C GLY A 208 -3.94 20.01 13.75
N TYR A 209 -3.46 20.43 12.61
CA TYR A 209 -3.51 19.66 11.36
C TYR A 209 -2.16 19.00 11.13
N ILE A 210 -2.19 17.71 10.80
CA ILE A 210 -1.02 16.89 10.52
C ILE A 210 -1.31 16.05 9.29
N ARG A 211 -0.55 16.24 8.21
CA ARG A 211 -0.61 15.38 7.03
C ARG A 211 0.53 14.36 7.11
N VAL A 212 0.18 13.07 7.05
CA VAL A 212 1.15 11.98 6.96
C VAL A 212 1.08 11.40 5.55
N ARG A 213 2.14 11.58 4.76
CA ARG A 213 2.19 11.20 3.34
C ARG A 213 2.48 9.72 3.14
N GLN A 214 3.34 9.16 3.97
CA GLN A 214 3.72 7.74 4.01
C GLN A 214 4.35 7.41 5.36
N PHE A 215 4.58 6.14 5.63
CA PHE A 215 5.32 5.68 6.81
C PHE A 215 6.68 5.13 6.38
N ASP A 216 7.75 5.82 6.75
CA ASP A 216 9.15 5.44 6.56
C ASP A 216 9.96 5.70 7.82
N GLY A 217 11.28 5.41 7.77
CA GLY A 217 12.15 5.52 8.93
C GLY A 217 12.24 6.92 9.58
N SER A 218 11.85 7.99 8.87
CA SER A 218 11.83 9.36 9.40
C SER A 218 10.49 9.72 10.06
N THR A 219 9.40 9.11 9.63
CA THR A 219 8.03 9.48 10.02
C THR A 219 7.78 9.49 11.54
N PRO A 220 8.27 8.51 12.34
CA PRO A 220 8.03 8.54 13.79
C PRO A 220 8.62 9.77 14.47
N SER A 221 9.84 10.19 14.09
CA SER A 221 10.49 11.36 14.66
C SER A 221 9.86 12.68 14.20
N GLU A 222 9.46 12.77 12.94
CA GLU A 222 8.75 13.92 12.38
C GLU A 222 7.37 14.08 13.03
N LEU A 223 6.64 12.98 13.23
CA LEU A 223 5.32 13.00 13.89
C LEU A 223 5.45 13.37 15.38
N ASP A 224 6.42 12.82 16.10
CA ASP A 224 6.70 13.21 17.51
C ASP A 224 6.91 14.72 17.61
N TYR A 225 7.74 15.28 16.73
CA TYR A 225 8.02 16.71 16.71
C TYR A 225 6.75 17.54 16.39
N ALA A 226 5.96 17.14 15.41
CA ALA A 226 4.73 17.81 15.02
C ALA A 226 3.71 17.81 16.18
N LEU A 227 3.49 16.65 16.81
CA LEU A 227 2.57 16.49 17.93
C LEU A 227 2.97 17.38 19.12
N ARG A 228 4.26 17.38 19.51
CA ARG A 228 4.76 18.22 20.60
C ARG A 228 4.65 19.71 20.28
N SER A 229 4.97 20.10 19.06
CA SER A 229 4.89 21.49 18.61
C SER A 229 3.46 22.02 18.64
N LEU A 230 2.51 21.27 18.09
CA LEU A 230 1.08 21.65 18.08
C LEU A 230 0.48 21.62 19.48
N ASN A 231 0.80 20.62 20.29
CA ASN A 231 0.33 20.52 21.66
C ASN A 231 0.85 21.69 22.51
N ALA A 232 2.13 22.05 22.39
CA ALA A 232 2.72 23.21 23.06
C ALA A 232 2.11 24.53 22.52
N GLY A 233 1.69 24.59 21.26
CA GLY A 233 0.95 25.68 20.65
C GLY A 233 -0.50 25.81 21.09
N GLY A 234 -0.99 24.86 21.93
CA GLY A 234 -2.34 24.89 22.50
C GLY A 234 -3.43 24.26 21.60
N ALA A 235 -3.06 23.26 20.79
CA ALA A 235 -4.04 22.49 20.03
C ALA A 235 -5.08 21.86 20.95
N VAL A 236 -6.37 22.03 20.64
CA VAL A 236 -7.51 21.49 21.40
C VAL A 236 -8.10 20.24 20.78
N SER A 237 -7.76 19.94 19.54
CA SER A 237 -8.08 18.73 18.78
C SER A 237 -7.09 18.55 17.64
N PHE A 238 -7.06 17.35 17.04
CA PHE A 238 -6.14 17.05 15.94
C PHE A 238 -6.86 16.44 14.75
N VAL A 239 -6.45 16.83 13.54
CA VAL A 239 -6.84 16.24 12.25
C VAL A 239 -5.61 15.60 11.62
N PHE A 240 -5.64 14.29 11.44
CA PHE A 240 -4.63 13.54 10.70
C PHE A 240 -5.10 13.33 9.27
N ASP A 241 -4.44 13.94 8.30
CA ASP A 241 -4.74 13.76 6.89
C ASP A 241 -3.89 12.61 6.32
N LEU A 242 -4.57 11.51 6.02
CA LEU A 242 -4.02 10.27 5.45
C LEU A 242 -4.48 10.07 4.00
N ARG A 243 -5.09 11.07 3.38
CA ARG A 243 -5.49 10.98 1.97
C ARG A 243 -4.26 10.75 1.11
N ASP A 244 -4.40 9.83 0.15
CA ASP A 244 -3.35 9.42 -0.79
C ASP A 244 -2.12 8.76 -0.12
N ASN A 245 -2.20 8.41 1.16
CA ASN A 245 -1.18 7.65 1.87
C ASN A 245 -1.35 6.15 1.61
N GLY A 246 -0.50 5.58 0.77
CA GLY A 246 -0.50 4.14 0.42
C GLY A 246 0.03 3.21 1.52
N GLY A 247 0.40 3.74 2.69
CA GLY A 247 0.99 2.99 3.80
C GLY A 247 2.50 3.22 3.91
N GLY A 248 3.26 2.15 3.96
CA GLY A 248 4.72 2.16 4.10
C GLY A 248 5.21 1.08 5.05
N ILE A 249 6.23 1.37 5.85
CA ILE A 249 6.83 0.44 6.80
C ILE A 249 5.89 0.26 8.00
N LEU A 250 5.50 -0.98 8.24
CA LEU A 250 4.52 -1.30 9.27
C LEU A 250 5.02 -0.98 10.69
N ASP A 251 6.28 -1.27 10.97
CA ASP A 251 6.90 -1.00 12.28
C ASP A 251 6.97 0.50 12.57
N ASP A 252 7.20 1.34 11.55
CA ASP A 252 7.21 2.79 11.69
C ASP A 252 5.79 3.33 11.93
N ALA A 253 4.79 2.77 11.24
CA ALA A 253 3.39 3.11 11.52
C ALA A 253 2.97 2.71 12.94
N ILE A 254 3.38 1.55 13.45
CA ILE A 254 3.14 1.12 14.83
C ILE A 254 3.82 2.07 15.81
N SER A 255 5.05 2.50 15.53
CA SER A 255 5.75 3.50 16.34
C SER A 255 5.04 4.85 16.36
N CYS A 256 4.47 5.28 15.23
CA CYS A 256 3.62 6.47 15.14
C CYS A 256 2.32 6.32 15.95
N ILE A 257 1.69 5.16 15.92
CA ILE A 257 0.48 4.86 16.70
C ILE A 257 0.76 4.93 18.20
N ASP A 258 1.90 4.38 18.65
CA ASP A 258 2.32 4.39 20.07
C ASP A 258 2.41 5.81 20.67
N LEU A 259 2.74 6.81 19.85
CA LEU A 259 2.78 8.22 20.28
C LEU A 259 1.40 8.78 20.66
N ILE A 260 0.29 8.11 20.29
CA ILE A 260 -1.05 8.71 20.29
C ILE A 260 -2.06 7.90 21.10
N VAL A 261 -1.98 6.57 21.06
CA VAL A 261 -3.02 5.71 21.62
C VAL A 261 -2.68 5.22 23.02
N PRO A 262 -3.66 4.84 23.86
CA PRO A 262 -3.41 4.22 25.15
C PRO A 262 -2.74 2.85 25.01
N GLU A 263 -2.28 2.28 26.14
CA GLU A 263 -1.69 0.95 26.21
C GLU A 263 -2.60 -0.12 25.58
N GLY A 264 -2.02 -0.96 24.72
CA GLY A 264 -2.73 -2.07 24.08
C GLY A 264 -2.04 -2.62 22.86
N THR A 265 -2.49 -3.78 22.40
CA THR A 265 -1.99 -4.37 21.16
C THR A 265 -2.50 -3.57 19.95
N VAL A 266 -1.59 -3.20 19.06
CA VAL A 266 -1.88 -2.39 17.86
C VAL A 266 -2.28 -3.28 16.69
N ALA A 267 -1.57 -4.38 16.47
CA ALA A 267 -1.78 -5.23 15.30
C ALA A 267 -1.37 -6.69 15.52
N TYR A 268 -1.95 -7.56 14.71
CA TYR A 268 -1.56 -8.97 14.60
C TYR A 268 -1.27 -9.34 13.14
N ALA A 269 -0.31 -10.25 12.94
CA ALA A 269 -0.17 -11.03 11.72
C ALA A 269 -0.90 -12.36 11.86
N GLU A 270 -1.72 -12.74 10.87
CA GLU A 270 -2.32 -14.06 10.77
C GLU A 270 -1.72 -14.81 9.59
N ASP A 271 -0.99 -15.91 9.88
CA ASP A 271 -0.35 -16.72 8.85
C ASP A 271 -1.37 -17.56 8.06
N LYS A 272 -0.90 -18.26 7.02
CA LYS A 272 -1.73 -19.14 6.18
C LYS A 272 -2.37 -20.33 6.93
N ASN A 273 -1.93 -20.62 8.17
CA ASN A 273 -2.47 -21.69 9.02
C ASN A 273 -3.46 -21.15 10.06
N GLY A 274 -3.69 -19.83 10.07
CA GLY A 274 -4.54 -19.15 11.05
C GLY A 274 -3.88 -18.83 12.39
N ASN A 275 -2.54 -18.99 12.50
CA ASN A 275 -1.83 -18.61 13.71
C ASN A 275 -1.66 -17.10 13.74
N ARG A 276 -1.97 -16.50 14.89
CA ARG A 276 -1.86 -15.04 15.12
C ARG A 276 -0.63 -14.73 15.96
N THR A 277 0.14 -13.76 15.51
CA THR A 277 1.31 -13.21 16.22
C THR A 277 1.14 -11.72 16.36
N ALA A 278 1.29 -11.17 17.59
CA ALA A 278 1.27 -9.73 17.79
C ALA A 278 2.49 -9.10 17.09
N LEU A 279 2.24 -8.02 16.35
CA LEU A 279 3.28 -7.28 15.62
C LEU A 279 3.81 -6.10 16.43
N GLY A 280 2.98 -5.52 17.29
CA GLY A 280 3.37 -4.43 18.15
C GLY A 280 2.27 -4.04 19.11
N SER A 281 2.67 -3.30 20.14
CA SER A 281 1.79 -2.79 21.18
C SER A 281 2.16 -1.35 21.51
N SER A 282 1.17 -0.54 21.89
CA SER A 282 1.40 0.77 22.46
C SER A 282 1.72 0.64 23.95
N THR A 283 2.66 1.49 24.39
CA THR A 283 3.08 1.63 25.80
C THR A 283 2.08 2.48 26.61
N GLY A 284 1.26 3.27 25.94
CA GLY A 284 0.31 4.20 26.57
C GLY A 284 0.89 5.55 26.95
N ASP A 285 2.14 5.81 26.62
CA ASP A 285 2.81 7.11 26.86
C ASP A 285 2.40 8.17 25.82
N SER A 286 1.09 8.33 25.63
CA SER A 286 0.50 9.21 24.61
C SER A 286 0.91 10.66 24.80
N ILE A 287 1.37 11.31 23.71
CA ILE A 287 1.75 12.74 23.70
C ILE A 287 0.51 13.64 23.77
N ILE A 288 -0.60 13.18 23.24
CA ILE A 288 -1.86 13.92 23.10
C ILE A 288 -3.04 13.08 23.61
N THR A 289 -4.04 13.77 24.15
CA THR A 289 -5.28 13.14 24.68
C THR A 289 -6.54 13.84 24.16
N GLN A 290 -6.34 14.84 23.29
CA GLN A 290 -7.42 15.63 22.70
C GLN A 290 -8.20 14.79 21.68
N PRO A 291 -9.42 15.22 21.30
CA PRO A 291 -10.20 14.59 20.24
C PRO A 291 -9.45 14.50 18.91
N LEU A 292 -9.62 13.38 18.21
CA LEU A 292 -8.91 13.05 16.98
C LEU A 292 -9.88 12.84 15.82
N VAL A 293 -9.50 13.30 14.66
CA VAL A 293 -10.16 13.03 13.38
C VAL A 293 -9.11 12.51 12.38
N CYS A 294 -9.42 11.44 11.65
CA CYS A 294 -8.61 10.99 10.53
C CYS A 294 -9.35 11.29 9.22
N LEU A 295 -8.71 12.04 8.34
CA LEU A 295 -9.19 12.31 6.99
C LEU A 295 -8.59 11.27 6.05
N VAL A 296 -9.46 10.49 5.36
CA VAL A 296 -9.07 9.33 4.56
C VAL A 296 -9.77 9.32 3.20
N ASN A 297 -9.20 8.61 2.22
CA ASN A 297 -9.81 8.41 0.91
C ASN A 297 -9.54 7.01 0.34
N GLY A 298 -10.02 6.73 -0.88
CA GLY A 298 -9.82 5.43 -1.54
C GLY A 298 -8.37 5.05 -1.84
N ASN A 299 -7.43 5.98 -1.72
CA ASN A 299 -5.98 5.74 -1.86
C ASN A 299 -5.28 5.54 -0.51
N THR A 300 -5.98 5.78 0.62
CA THR A 300 -5.47 5.43 1.96
C THR A 300 -5.40 3.91 2.08
N ALA A 301 -4.22 3.34 2.33
CA ALA A 301 -4.02 1.89 2.25
C ALA A 301 -3.05 1.33 3.29
N SER A 302 -3.20 0.03 3.61
CA SER A 302 -2.21 -0.77 4.35
C SER A 302 -1.88 -0.20 5.74
N ALA A 303 -0.62 0.18 6.01
CA ALA A 303 -0.18 0.77 7.28
C ALA A 303 -0.97 2.06 7.64
N ALA A 304 -1.42 2.85 6.63
CA ALA A 304 -2.26 4.02 6.86
C ALA A 304 -3.67 3.63 7.31
N GLU A 305 -4.20 2.51 6.83
CA GLU A 305 -5.48 1.97 7.32
C GLU A 305 -5.33 1.45 8.75
N LEU A 306 -4.21 0.77 9.07
CA LEU A 306 -3.92 0.37 10.44
C LEU A 306 -3.83 1.59 11.37
N PHE A 307 -3.14 2.65 10.97
CA PHE A 307 -3.02 3.89 11.75
C PHE A 307 -4.42 4.48 12.02
N ALA A 308 -5.23 4.70 10.98
CA ALA A 308 -6.59 5.23 11.11
C ALA A 308 -7.50 4.34 11.99
N SER A 309 -7.43 3.01 11.78
CA SER A 309 -8.19 2.04 12.56
C SER A 309 -7.79 2.03 14.04
N SER A 310 -6.48 2.10 14.33
CA SER A 310 -5.97 2.12 15.70
C SER A 310 -6.40 3.38 16.45
N LEU A 311 -6.30 4.56 15.81
CA LEU A 311 -6.78 5.80 16.42
C LEU A 311 -8.29 5.74 16.67
N ARG A 312 -9.07 5.16 15.74
CA ARG A 312 -10.52 4.99 15.89
C ARG A 312 -10.87 4.05 17.04
N THR A 313 -10.26 2.87 17.10
CA THR A 313 -10.63 1.82 18.06
C THR A 313 -10.04 2.04 19.44
N MET A 314 -8.85 2.64 19.55
CA MET A 314 -8.14 2.81 20.81
C MET A 314 -8.30 4.22 21.41
N SER A 315 -8.47 5.26 20.58
CA SER A 315 -8.58 6.66 21.04
C SER A 315 -9.89 7.34 20.64
N GLY A 316 -10.83 6.62 20.02
CA GLY A 316 -12.14 7.17 19.66
C GLY A 316 -12.11 8.20 18.53
N ALA A 317 -11.10 8.18 17.67
CA ALA A 317 -11.03 9.06 16.51
C ALA A 317 -12.21 8.82 15.56
N ARG A 318 -12.68 9.90 14.90
CA ARG A 318 -13.66 9.81 13.80
C ARG A 318 -12.97 9.83 12.46
N LEU A 319 -13.43 8.98 11.54
CA LEU A 319 -12.98 8.97 10.15
C LEU A 319 -13.89 9.82 9.29
N VAL A 320 -13.27 10.74 8.53
CA VAL A 320 -13.95 11.66 7.61
C VAL A 320 -13.40 11.43 6.20
N GLY A 321 -14.22 11.56 5.16
CA GLY A 321 -13.79 11.41 3.78
C GLY A 321 -14.52 10.30 3.05
N THR A 322 -13.82 9.35 2.47
CA THR A 322 -14.41 8.20 1.74
C THR A 322 -13.78 6.89 2.19
N THR A 323 -14.46 5.76 1.91
CA THR A 323 -13.96 4.41 2.25
C THR A 323 -12.54 4.19 1.72
N THR A 324 -11.68 3.59 2.54
CA THR A 324 -10.27 3.34 2.22
C THR A 324 -10.09 2.16 1.27
N MET A 325 -8.86 1.90 0.81
CA MET A 325 -8.55 0.89 -0.21
C MET A 325 -8.86 -0.55 0.19
N GLY A 326 -8.61 -0.93 1.45
CA GLY A 326 -8.78 -2.31 1.91
C GLY A 326 -7.58 -3.23 1.61
N LYS A 327 -6.36 -2.75 1.85
CA LYS A 327 -5.14 -3.58 1.74
C LYS A 327 -4.75 -4.12 3.11
N GLY A 328 -5.39 -5.20 3.55
CA GLY A 328 -5.14 -5.86 4.83
C GLY A 328 -4.18 -7.05 4.73
N THR A 329 -3.06 -6.92 4.01
CA THR A 329 -2.04 -7.95 3.85
C THR A 329 -0.66 -7.45 4.20
N ILE A 330 0.19 -8.36 4.71
CA ILE A 330 1.58 -8.11 5.07
C ILE A 330 2.47 -8.74 4.02
N GLN A 331 3.38 -7.95 3.45
CA GLN A 331 4.42 -8.43 2.55
C GLN A 331 5.67 -8.79 3.37
N SER A 332 6.43 -9.77 2.84
CA SER A 332 7.75 -10.11 3.39
C SER A 332 8.71 -8.93 3.30
N SER A 333 9.70 -8.87 4.18
CA SER A 333 10.89 -8.08 3.88
C SER A 333 11.45 -8.49 2.52
N PRO A 334 12.07 -7.58 1.76
CA PRO A 334 12.64 -7.92 0.46
C PRO A 334 13.69 -9.02 0.60
N GLN A 335 13.44 -10.16 -0.05
CA GLN A 335 14.39 -11.27 -0.10
C GLN A 335 15.35 -11.03 -1.24
N ARG A 336 16.60 -10.65 -0.92
CA ARG A 336 17.64 -10.42 -1.91
C ARG A 336 18.06 -11.73 -2.59
N LEU A 337 18.21 -11.69 -3.90
CA LEU A 337 18.70 -12.77 -4.74
C LEU A 337 20.20 -12.62 -5.01
N SER A 338 20.81 -13.65 -5.65
CA SER A 338 22.25 -13.72 -5.86
C SER A 338 22.81 -12.68 -6.83
N ASP A 339 21.97 -12.18 -7.74
CA ASP A 339 22.29 -11.13 -8.72
C ASP A 339 22.08 -9.71 -8.20
N GLY A 340 21.65 -9.57 -6.94
CA GLY A 340 21.37 -8.28 -6.30
C GLY A 340 19.91 -7.82 -6.42
N SER A 341 19.12 -8.47 -7.26
CA SER A 341 17.66 -8.24 -7.34
C SER A 341 16.95 -8.72 -6.08
N ALA A 342 15.67 -8.44 -5.92
CA ALA A 342 14.91 -8.86 -4.75
C ALA A 342 13.47 -9.25 -5.09
N VAL A 343 12.88 -10.08 -4.24
CA VAL A 343 11.48 -10.47 -4.32
C VAL A 343 10.75 -10.16 -3.01
N VAL A 344 9.50 -9.76 -3.13
CA VAL A 344 8.58 -9.51 -2.03
C VAL A 344 7.30 -10.30 -2.32
N VAL A 345 6.77 -11.00 -1.32
CA VAL A 345 5.53 -11.79 -1.44
C VAL A 345 4.64 -11.56 -0.23
N THR A 346 3.34 -11.82 -0.37
CA THR A 346 2.41 -11.77 0.76
C THR A 346 2.65 -12.97 1.69
N VAL A 347 2.88 -12.69 2.97
CA VAL A 347 3.21 -13.71 3.98
C VAL A 347 2.13 -13.87 5.06
N ALA A 348 1.30 -12.84 5.29
CA ALA A 348 0.26 -12.87 6.32
C ALA A 348 -0.87 -11.91 6.00
N LYS A 349 -1.99 -12.05 6.72
CA LYS A 349 -3.02 -11.02 6.83
C LYS A 349 -2.67 -10.08 7.97
N LEU A 350 -2.97 -8.80 7.79
CA LEU A 350 -2.89 -7.78 8.81
C LEU A 350 -4.26 -7.69 9.52
N LEU A 351 -4.24 -7.83 10.83
CA LEU A 351 -5.40 -7.62 11.67
C LEU A 351 -5.14 -6.43 12.61
N CYS A 352 -6.18 -5.66 12.87
CA CYS A 352 -6.17 -4.60 13.88
C CYS A 352 -6.01 -5.18 15.30
N GLY A 353 -5.70 -4.33 16.29
CA GLY A 353 -5.53 -4.75 17.68
C GLY A 353 -6.76 -5.41 18.30
N ASP A 354 -7.97 -5.10 17.83
CA ASP A 354 -9.23 -5.77 18.20
C ASP A 354 -9.47 -7.09 17.45
N GLY A 355 -8.58 -7.48 16.56
CA GLY A 355 -8.67 -8.70 15.75
C GLY A 355 -9.52 -8.57 14.49
N THR A 356 -10.05 -7.39 14.18
CA THR A 356 -10.78 -7.13 12.93
C THR A 356 -9.85 -6.96 11.74
N SER A 357 -10.38 -7.09 10.53
CA SER A 357 -9.64 -6.90 9.27
C SER A 357 -10.38 -5.94 8.37
N PHE A 358 -9.64 -5.11 7.68
CA PHE A 358 -10.12 -4.26 6.61
C PHE A 358 -9.78 -4.82 5.20
N ASP A 359 -9.20 -6.03 5.13
CA ASP A 359 -8.78 -6.62 3.85
C ASP A 359 -9.96 -6.81 2.89
N GLY A 360 -9.83 -6.25 1.70
CA GLY A 360 -10.82 -6.30 0.63
C GLY A 360 -12.05 -5.41 0.82
N THR A 361 -12.25 -4.79 2.00
CA THR A 361 -13.42 -3.95 2.31
C THR A 361 -13.09 -2.48 2.54
N GLY A 362 -11.88 -2.20 3.03
CA GLY A 362 -11.50 -0.89 3.52
C GLY A 362 -12.16 -0.52 4.86
N LEU A 363 -11.80 0.64 5.37
CA LEU A 363 -12.41 1.26 6.53
C LEU A 363 -13.56 2.16 6.06
N THR A 364 -14.76 1.92 6.55
CA THR A 364 -15.89 2.84 6.35
C THR A 364 -15.71 4.09 7.19
N VAL A 365 -16.09 5.24 6.66
CA VAL A 365 -15.99 6.52 7.36
C VAL A 365 -17.20 6.77 8.26
N ASP A 366 -17.00 7.57 9.33
CA ASP A 366 -18.08 8.01 10.22
C ASP A 366 -18.81 9.23 9.65
N VAL A 367 -18.10 10.00 8.83
CA VAL A 367 -18.62 11.21 8.17
C VAL A 367 -18.20 11.17 6.69
N ASP A 368 -19.15 10.90 5.83
CA ASP A 368 -18.89 10.96 4.37
C ASP A 368 -18.65 12.40 3.91
N ARG A 369 -17.61 12.60 3.15
CA ARG A 369 -17.30 13.84 2.44
C ARG A 369 -16.66 13.51 1.10
N THR A 370 -17.46 12.98 0.20
CA THR A 370 -17.08 12.78 -1.20
C THR A 370 -16.99 14.14 -1.89
N LEU A 371 -15.93 14.37 -2.65
CA LEU A 371 -15.79 15.57 -3.48
C LEU A 371 -16.75 15.53 -4.67
N THR A 372 -17.38 16.65 -4.98
CA THR A 372 -18.13 16.82 -6.23
C THR A 372 -17.19 16.81 -7.43
N ALA A 373 -17.71 16.69 -8.65
CA ALA A 373 -16.88 16.70 -9.86
C ALA A 373 -16.08 18.01 -10.00
N ASP A 374 -16.69 19.15 -9.66
CA ASP A 374 -16.02 20.46 -9.70
C ASP A 374 -14.92 20.56 -8.63
N GLU A 375 -15.18 20.09 -7.41
CA GLU A 375 -14.21 20.04 -6.32
C GLU A 375 -13.04 19.09 -6.64
N GLN A 376 -13.32 17.95 -7.29
CA GLN A 376 -12.29 17.02 -7.73
C GLN A 376 -11.36 17.65 -8.77
N THR A 377 -11.92 18.46 -9.68
CA THR A 377 -11.13 19.18 -10.69
C THR A 377 -10.22 20.23 -10.04
N ALA A 378 -10.68 20.88 -8.96
CA ALA A 378 -9.93 21.90 -8.24
C ALA A 378 -9.03 21.34 -7.12
N TYR A 379 -8.92 20.01 -6.97
CA TYR A 379 -8.29 19.37 -5.81
C TYR A 379 -6.87 19.89 -5.52
N TYR A 380 -6.06 20.08 -6.54
CA TYR A 380 -4.68 20.56 -6.40
C TYR A 380 -4.53 22.09 -6.24
N ASP A 381 -5.64 22.81 -6.31
CA ASP A 381 -5.66 24.26 -6.10
C ASP A 381 -6.10 24.64 -4.68
N TYR A 382 -6.56 23.66 -3.89
CA TYR A 382 -6.95 23.90 -2.50
C TYR A 382 -5.75 24.10 -1.59
N THR A 383 -5.92 25.02 -0.67
CA THR A 383 -5.07 25.17 0.51
C THR A 383 -5.73 24.48 1.70
N THR A 384 -5.03 24.32 2.81
CA THR A 384 -5.60 23.79 4.06
C THR A 384 -6.83 24.57 4.54
N SER A 385 -6.91 25.87 4.23
CA SER A 385 -8.04 26.73 4.58
C SER A 385 -9.21 26.68 3.59
N THR A 386 -9.02 26.18 2.37
CA THR A 386 -10.05 26.16 1.32
C THR A 386 -10.50 24.76 0.93
N ASP A 387 -9.78 23.71 1.33
CA ASP A 387 -10.11 22.31 1.07
C ASP A 387 -11.40 21.92 1.79
N PRO A 388 -12.46 21.52 1.04
CA PRO A 388 -13.77 21.23 1.63
C PRO A 388 -13.76 19.96 2.51
N GLN A 389 -12.83 19.01 2.28
CA GLN A 389 -12.68 17.83 3.13
C GLN A 389 -11.95 18.17 4.43
N ILE A 390 -10.90 19.00 4.37
CA ILE A 390 -10.22 19.50 5.58
C ILE A 390 -11.18 20.33 6.43
N GLN A 391 -11.98 21.23 5.81
CA GLN A 391 -12.99 21.99 6.53
C GLN A 391 -14.02 21.09 7.23
N ARG A 392 -14.44 20.00 6.57
CA ARG A 392 -15.36 19.02 7.20
C ARG A 392 -14.71 18.29 8.35
N ALA A 393 -13.43 17.89 8.23
CA ALA A 393 -12.68 17.25 9.30
C ALA A 393 -12.51 18.20 10.51
N VAL A 394 -12.17 19.48 10.27
CA VAL A 394 -12.10 20.53 11.31
C VAL A 394 -13.44 20.71 12.01
N ALA A 395 -14.53 20.86 11.26
CA ALA A 395 -15.87 20.97 11.83
C ALA A 395 -16.24 19.75 12.69
N THR A 396 -15.83 18.54 12.27
CA THR A 396 -16.04 17.32 13.06
C THR A 396 -15.22 17.34 14.36
N ALA A 397 -13.96 17.78 14.31
CA ALA A 397 -13.10 17.92 15.48
C ALA A 397 -13.65 18.94 16.49
N GLN A 398 -14.16 20.07 16.01
CA GLN A 398 -14.83 21.09 16.84
C GLN A 398 -16.10 20.55 17.52
N GLN A 399 -16.91 19.77 16.83
CA GLN A 399 -18.07 19.11 17.43
C GLN A 399 -17.67 18.17 18.58
N MET A 400 -16.56 17.45 18.46
CA MET A 400 -16.05 16.56 19.50
C MET A 400 -15.52 17.30 20.73
N THR A 401 -15.02 18.54 20.57
CA THR A 401 -14.57 19.39 21.70
C THR A 401 -15.72 20.15 22.38
N GLY A 402 -16.92 20.13 21.82
CA GLY A 402 -18.04 20.96 22.29
C GLY A 402 -17.90 22.46 21.96
N THR A 403 -16.93 22.82 21.14
CA THR A 403 -16.64 24.21 20.74
C THR A 403 -17.29 24.50 19.38
N THR A 404 -18.61 24.50 19.31
CA THR A 404 -19.32 24.82 18.05
C THR A 404 -19.46 26.33 17.91
N THR A 405 -18.54 26.97 17.19
CA THR A 405 -18.83 28.31 16.62
C THR A 405 -19.64 28.10 15.35
N VAL A 406 -20.94 28.43 15.43
CA VAL A 406 -21.85 28.44 14.28
C VAL A 406 -21.38 29.55 13.31
N SER A 407 -20.66 29.19 12.27
CA SER A 407 -20.44 30.03 11.10
C SER A 407 -20.69 29.21 9.84
N GLY A 408 -21.90 29.32 9.31
CA GLY A 408 -22.22 29.20 7.88
C GLY A 408 -22.05 27.83 7.22
N VAL A 409 -22.53 26.74 7.83
CA VAL A 409 -22.74 25.49 7.08
C VAL A 409 -24.24 25.32 6.89
N ASN A 410 -24.68 25.24 5.64
CA ASN A 410 -26.08 25.05 5.27
C ASN A 410 -26.69 23.83 5.97
N GLU A 411 -27.82 24.06 6.66
CA GLU A 411 -28.62 23.03 7.39
C GLU A 411 -29.24 21.92 6.52
N ALA A 412 -28.76 21.72 5.29
CA ALA A 412 -29.32 20.67 4.41
C ALA A 412 -28.83 19.26 4.72
N ASP A 413 -27.83 19.09 5.60
CA ASP A 413 -27.18 17.79 5.85
C ASP A 413 -27.50 17.16 7.23
N SER A 414 -28.36 17.80 8.03
CA SER A 414 -28.68 17.31 9.39
C SER A 414 -29.79 16.23 9.46
N THR A 415 -30.39 15.85 8.33
CA THR A 415 -31.50 14.87 8.32
C THR A 415 -31.07 13.44 8.06
N ALA A 416 -29.79 13.18 7.73
CA ALA A 416 -29.30 11.82 7.51
C ALA A 416 -28.86 11.09 8.80
N ASP A 417 -28.54 11.84 9.87
CA ASP A 417 -27.95 11.25 11.09
C ASP A 417 -28.98 10.69 12.07
N SER A 418 -30.30 10.97 11.90
CA SER A 418 -31.34 10.45 12.79
C SER A 418 -32.05 9.17 12.30
N ALA A 419 -31.79 8.75 11.03
CA ALA A 419 -32.42 7.56 10.44
C ALA A 419 -31.59 6.27 10.65
N ALA A 420 -30.31 6.37 10.97
CA ALA A 420 -29.45 5.20 11.17
C ALA A 420 -29.50 4.60 12.59
N ALA A 421 -30.02 5.33 13.57
CA ALA A 421 -30.10 4.87 14.97
C ALA A 421 -31.37 4.06 15.31
N ALA A 422 -32.34 3.93 14.39
CA ALA A 422 -33.63 3.29 14.66
C ALA A 422 -33.79 1.87 14.09
N ALA A 423 -32.76 1.27 13.45
CA ALA A 423 -32.86 -0.01 12.76
C ALA A 423 -32.05 -1.16 13.38
N ALA A 424 -31.81 -1.15 14.70
CA ALA A 424 -31.17 -2.28 15.37
C ALA A 424 -31.95 -2.67 16.65
N ALA A 425 -33.05 -3.44 16.48
CA ALA A 425 -33.58 -4.29 17.52
C ALA A 425 -33.95 -5.65 16.90
N PRO A 426 -33.57 -6.79 17.52
CA PRO A 426 -33.81 -8.10 16.92
C PRO A 426 -35.25 -8.56 17.18
N ALA A 427 -35.89 -9.09 16.16
CA ALA A 427 -37.12 -9.87 16.30
C ALA A 427 -36.75 -11.35 16.30
N GLU A 428 -36.96 -12.00 17.42
CA GLU A 428 -37.08 -13.47 17.53
C GLU A 428 -38.39 -13.94 16.94
N GLY A 429 -38.37 -15.12 16.32
CA GLY A 429 -39.59 -15.94 16.27
C GLY A 429 -39.86 -16.60 14.90
N GLU A 430 -39.64 -17.88 14.95
CA GLU A 430 -40.37 -19.02 14.41
C GLU A 430 -40.21 -19.49 13.00
N ALA A 431 -39.80 -20.75 12.97
CA ALA A 431 -39.71 -21.69 11.87
C ALA A 431 -41.13 -22.11 11.36
N GLU A 432 -41.27 -22.36 10.07
CA GLU A 432 -41.93 -23.58 9.55
C GLU A 432 -41.75 -23.71 8.03
N SER A 433 -41.27 -24.80 7.66
CA SER A 433 -41.37 -25.87 6.66
C SER A 433 -42.11 -25.63 5.34
N ALA A 434 -41.55 -26.30 4.37
CA ALA A 434 -42.13 -27.05 3.22
C ALA A 434 -41.80 -26.49 1.84
N ALA A 435 -40.91 -27.17 1.18
CA ALA A 435 -41.12 -28.25 0.17
C ALA A 435 -41.31 -27.78 -1.29
N GLU A 436 -40.38 -28.31 -2.11
CA GLU A 436 -40.54 -28.91 -3.45
C GLU A 436 -41.03 -28.05 -4.63
N GLY A 437 -40.28 -28.21 -5.72
CA GLY A 437 -40.79 -28.03 -7.05
C GLY A 437 -39.79 -27.65 -8.13
N GLU A 438 -39.12 -28.66 -8.72
CA GLU A 438 -38.87 -28.93 -10.16
C GLU A 438 -38.54 -27.76 -11.13
N ALA A 439 -37.35 -27.84 -11.68
CA ALA A 439 -37.00 -28.37 -13.04
C ALA A 439 -37.30 -27.47 -14.24
N ALA A 440 -36.27 -27.37 -15.04
CA ALA A 440 -36.20 -27.47 -16.47
C ALA A 440 -35.67 -26.29 -17.30
N SER A 441 -34.63 -26.66 -18.02
CA SER A 441 -34.25 -26.35 -19.41
C SER A 441 -33.84 -24.89 -19.70
N GLY A 442 -32.65 -24.61 -20.17
CA GLY A 442 -32.03 -25.12 -21.41
C GLY A 442 -32.02 -24.04 -22.44
N SER A 443 -30.85 -23.58 -22.81
CA SER A 443 -30.50 -23.30 -24.19
C SER A 443 -29.18 -22.48 -24.27
N GLU A 444 -28.15 -23.11 -24.80
CA GLU A 444 -27.11 -22.47 -25.60
C GLU A 444 -27.71 -21.76 -26.80
N PRO A 445 -27.01 -20.79 -27.36
CA PRO A 445 -26.76 -20.85 -28.80
C PRO A 445 -25.26 -20.63 -29.11
N ALA A 446 -24.68 -21.58 -29.76
CA ALA A 446 -24.18 -21.69 -31.13
C ALA A 446 -23.32 -20.53 -31.67
N ALA A 447 -22.12 -20.98 -32.08
CA ALA A 447 -21.12 -20.29 -32.90
C ALA A 447 -21.65 -20.00 -34.31
N SER A 448 -21.16 -18.89 -34.88
CA SER A 448 -20.92 -18.68 -36.31
C SER A 448 -20.26 -17.32 -36.47
N SER A 449 -19.33 -17.01 -37.30
CA SER A 449 -18.64 -17.63 -38.45
C SER A 449 -17.58 -16.61 -38.88
N GLU A 450 -16.43 -17.07 -39.27
CA GLU A 450 -15.46 -16.34 -40.09
C GLU A 450 -16.09 -15.80 -41.37
N PRO A 451 -15.50 -14.81 -41.97
CA PRO A 451 -15.35 -14.89 -43.42
C PRO A 451 -13.89 -14.76 -43.89
N ALA A 452 -13.73 -15.48 -44.96
CA ALA A 452 -12.57 -15.84 -45.74
C ALA A 452 -11.85 -14.66 -46.38
N ALA A 453 -10.57 -14.96 -46.69
CA ALA A 453 -9.66 -14.25 -47.55
C ALA A 453 -10.23 -14.00 -48.97
N SER A 454 -9.90 -12.86 -49.55
CA SER A 454 -9.79 -12.72 -50.99
C SER A 454 -8.48 -11.98 -51.33
N SER A 455 -7.74 -12.63 -52.17
CA SER A 455 -6.51 -12.33 -52.86
C SER A 455 -6.69 -11.31 -54.00
N GLU A 456 -5.54 -10.88 -54.53
CA GLU A 456 -5.25 -10.16 -55.78
C GLU A 456 -5.09 -8.65 -55.61
N GLY A 457 -4.11 -8.01 -56.13
CA GLY A 457 -3.04 -8.38 -57.05
C GLY A 457 -2.10 -7.19 -57.32
N ALA A 458 -1.01 -7.52 -57.79
CA ALA A 458 0.07 -6.86 -58.51
C ALA A 458 -0.03 -5.38 -58.95
N GLY A 459 1.15 -4.72 -58.92
CA GLY A 459 1.47 -3.74 -59.92
C GLY A 459 2.35 -2.58 -59.45
N GLU A 460 3.62 -2.62 -59.87
CA GLU A 460 4.69 -1.64 -59.99
C GLU A 460 5.47 -1.23 -58.73
#